data_4ff250e821daa557ff227fdf63e075ea
#
_entry.id   4ff250e821daa557ff227fdf63e075ea
#
_cell.length_a   1.000
_cell.length_b   1.000
_cell.length_c   1.000
_cell.angle_alpha   90.00
_cell.angle_beta   90.00
_cell.angle_gamma   90.00
#
_symmetry.space_group_name_H-M   'P 1'
#
loop_
_entity.id
_entity.type
_entity.pdbx_description
1 polymer ?
#
loop_
_entity_poly.entity_id
_entity_poly.type
_entity_poly.pdbx_seq_one_letter_code
_entity_poly.pdbx_strand_id
1 'polypeptide(L)'
;LEGIFDKSRYESFLLRNEPYIGICAKDHPFSGREVPMTELFSERLILREPGSGTRNILERELQQCGYTPDAFRSNVCISSFKIIRDLVRAGQGVSFLYEAVVKDEAQIAHFSCPPLTGVHELNVACLKNTNAAALAHRFLDL
;
A
#
# COMPACT_ATOMS: atom_id res chain seq x y z
N LEU A 1 15.34 -1.48 18.44
CA LEU A 1 14.37 -1.35 19.46
C LEU A 1 14.48 -2.50 20.43
N GLU A 2 14.63 -2.16 21.57
CA GLU A 2 14.51 -3.14 22.58
C GLU A 2 13.03 -3.41 22.72
N GLY A 3 12.46 -4.30 22.49
CA GLY A 3 11.06 -4.61 22.50
C GLY A 3 10.25 -3.98 23.61
N ILE A 4 10.85 -3.12 24.38
CA ILE A 4 10.16 -2.44 25.46
C ILE A 4 9.84 -1.05 25.01
N PHE A 5 8.64 -0.83 24.65
CA PHE A 5 8.17 0.50 24.35
C PHE A 5 6.77 0.63 24.94
N ASP A 6 6.36 1.84 25.16
CA ASP A 6 5.07 2.11 25.76
C ASP A 6 3.99 1.91 24.72
N LYS A 7 3.41 0.73 24.71
CA LYS A 7 2.39 0.40 23.72
C LYS A 7 1.18 1.32 23.83
N SER A 8 0.85 1.72 25.05
CA SER A 8 -0.32 2.58 25.19
C SER A 8 -0.11 3.95 24.58
N ARG A 9 1.14 4.40 24.49
CA ARG A 9 1.44 5.67 23.82
C ARG A 9 1.31 5.55 22.30
N TYR A 10 1.62 4.38 21.76
CA TYR A 10 1.68 4.20 20.31
C TYR A 10 0.44 3.57 19.74
N GLU A 11 -0.28 2.79 20.51
CA GLU A 11 -1.39 2.01 19.99
C GLU A 11 -2.45 2.85 19.33
N SER A 12 -2.79 3.99 19.93
CA SER A 12 -3.85 4.82 19.38
C SER A 12 -3.49 5.39 18.01
N PHE A 13 -2.22 5.28 17.63
CA PHE A 13 -1.73 5.88 16.40
C PHE A 13 -1.03 4.88 15.49
N LEU A 14 -0.17 4.02 16.06
CA LEU A 14 0.73 3.19 15.26
C LEU A 14 0.22 1.78 15.03
N LEU A 15 -0.62 1.26 15.91
CA LEU A 15 -1.02 -0.14 15.86
C LEU A 15 -2.44 -0.34 15.41
N ARG A 16 -3.03 0.66 14.83
CA ARG A 16 -4.37 0.46 14.31
C ARG A 16 -4.30 -0.45 13.08
N ASN A 17 -5.35 -1.21 12.90
CA ASN A 17 -5.46 -2.09 11.75
C ASN A 17 -5.93 -1.29 10.56
N GLU A 18 -5.07 -1.12 9.59
CA GLU A 18 -5.36 -0.31 8.44
C GLU A 18 -5.50 -1.21 7.21
N PRO A 19 -6.61 -1.15 6.51
CA PRO A 19 -6.76 -1.96 5.30
C PRO A 19 -5.72 -1.59 4.25
N TYR A 20 -5.09 -2.61 3.71
CA TYR A 20 -4.14 -2.48 2.60
C TYR A 20 -4.86 -2.96 1.37
N ILE A 21 -5.00 -2.11 0.38
CA ILE A 21 -5.89 -2.33 -0.76
C ILE A 21 -5.18 -2.11 -2.07
N GLY A 22 -5.77 -2.65 -3.14
CA GLY A 22 -5.40 -2.27 -4.49
C GLY A 22 -6.22 -1.08 -4.93
N ILE A 23 -5.63 -0.22 -5.73
CA ILE A 23 -6.33 0.94 -6.28
C ILE A 23 -6.21 0.95 -7.79
N CYS A 24 -7.26 1.43 -8.44
CA CYS A 24 -7.35 1.51 -9.90
C CYS A 24 -8.24 2.68 -10.27
N ALA A 25 -8.32 2.98 -11.55
CA ALA A 25 -9.23 4.02 -12.02
C ALA A 25 -10.67 3.60 -11.73
N LYS A 26 -11.53 4.60 -11.58
CA LYS A 26 -12.92 4.36 -11.23
C LYS A 26 -13.63 3.43 -12.23
N ASP A 27 -13.31 3.56 -13.50
CA ASP A 27 -13.95 2.76 -14.54
C ASP A 27 -13.13 1.53 -14.95
N HIS A 28 -12.10 1.21 -14.20
CA HIS A 28 -11.28 0.04 -14.47
C HIS A 28 -12.07 -1.24 -14.19
N PRO A 29 -11.82 -2.30 -14.97
CA PRO A 29 -12.52 -3.58 -14.74
C PRO A 29 -12.35 -4.15 -13.33
N PHE A 30 -11.28 -3.78 -12.62
CA PHE A 30 -11.03 -4.28 -11.28
C PHE A 30 -11.86 -3.59 -10.21
N SER A 31 -12.50 -2.49 -10.54
CA SER A 31 -13.20 -1.66 -9.55
C SER A 31 -14.22 -2.48 -8.76
N GLY A 32 -14.10 -2.46 -7.45
CA GLY A 32 -15.03 -3.13 -6.55
C GLY A 32 -14.95 -4.64 -6.56
N ARG A 33 -13.93 -5.23 -7.15
CA ARG A 33 -13.86 -6.68 -7.31
C ARG A 33 -12.76 -7.28 -6.46
N GLU A 34 -12.89 -8.58 -6.25
CA GLU A 34 -11.78 -9.42 -5.82
C GLU A 34 -11.12 -9.96 -7.08
N VAL A 35 -9.83 -9.65 -7.27
CA VAL A 35 -9.11 -9.91 -8.51
C VAL A 35 -8.10 -11.05 -8.27
N PRO A 36 -8.12 -12.10 -9.08
CA PRO A 36 -7.11 -13.14 -8.96
C PRO A 36 -5.76 -12.63 -9.46
N MET A 37 -4.68 -13.19 -8.91
CA MET A 37 -3.34 -12.73 -9.25
C MET A 37 -3.03 -12.87 -10.73
N THR A 38 -3.55 -13.93 -11.37
CA THR A 38 -3.31 -14.11 -12.79
C THR A 38 -3.88 -12.97 -13.62
N GLU A 39 -5.02 -12.43 -13.22
CA GLU A 39 -5.59 -11.29 -13.90
C GLU A 39 -4.85 -10.01 -13.52
N LEU A 40 -4.46 -9.89 -12.27
CA LEU A 40 -3.73 -8.73 -11.77
C LEU A 40 -2.44 -8.52 -12.55
N PHE A 41 -1.73 -9.60 -12.87
CA PHE A 41 -0.42 -9.49 -13.52
C PHE A 41 -0.51 -8.99 -14.97
N SER A 42 -1.69 -8.87 -15.53
CA SER A 42 -1.84 -8.27 -16.87
C SER A 42 -1.75 -6.75 -16.82
N GLU A 43 -1.64 -6.15 -15.63
CA GLU A 43 -1.63 -4.70 -15.47
C GLU A 43 -0.23 -4.16 -15.28
N ARG A 44 -0.08 -2.85 -15.48
CA ARG A 44 1.13 -2.15 -15.07
C ARG A 44 1.04 -1.84 -13.59
N LEU A 45 2.10 -2.13 -12.87
CA LEU A 45 2.20 -1.85 -11.45
C LEU A 45 2.93 -0.53 -11.23
N ILE A 46 2.35 0.34 -10.44
CA ILE A 46 2.98 1.60 -10.04
C ILE A 46 3.44 1.43 -8.61
N LEU A 47 4.75 1.49 -8.41
CA LEU A 47 5.38 1.24 -7.12
C LEU A 47 5.90 2.52 -6.50
N ARG A 48 5.89 2.57 -5.18
CA ARG A 48 6.67 3.56 -4.46
C ARG A 48 8.15 3.22 -4.56
N GLU A 49 8.98 4.09 -4.05
CA GLU A 49 10.43 3.89 -4.05
C GLU A 49 10.83 2.76 -3.10
N PRO A 50 12.00 2.14 -3.32
CA PRO A 50 12.50 1.14 -2.38
C PRO A 50 12.61 1.72 -0.98
N GLY A 51 12.22 0.94 0.01
CA GLY A 51 12.22 1.38 1.40
C GLY A 51 10.91 1.96 1.87
N SER A 52 9.99 2.26 0.96
CA SER A 52 8.65 2.68 1.34
C SER A 52 7.94 1.54 2.07
N GLY A 53 7.21 1.89 3.13
CA GLY A 53 6.47 0.88 3.89
C GLY A 53 5.43 0.17 3.05
N THR A 54 4.71 0.91 2.22
CA THR A 54 3.67 0.30 1.38
C THR A 54 4.28 -0.61 0.33
N ARG A 55 5.42 -0.24 -0.23
CA ARG A 55 6.10 -1.11 -1.19
C ARG A 55 6.64 -2.36 -0.51
N ASN A 56 7.17 -2.23 0.70
CA ASN A 56 7.70 -3.38 1.41
C ASN A 56 6.63 -4.42 1.68
N ILE A 57 5.42 -3.98 2.00
CA ILE A 57 4.30 -4.90 2.20
C ILE A 57 4.03 -5.67 0.92
N LEU A 58 3.91 -4.97 -0.19
CA LEU A 58 3.61 -5.62 -1.47
C LEU A 58 4.68 -6.62 -1.85
N GLU A 59 5.95 -6.23 -1.73
CA GLU A 59 7.05 -7.12 -2.11
C GLU A 59 7.09 -8.36 -1.23
N ARG A 60 6.84 -8.21 0.07
CA ARG A 60 6.82 -9.34 0.97
C ARG A 60 5.68 -10.30 0.64
N GLU A 61 4.48 -9.76 0.40
CA GLU A 61 3.34 -10.61 0.10
C GLU A 61 3.50 -11.31 -1.23
N LEU A 62 4.04 -10.61 -2.22
CA LEU A 62 4.35 -11.26 -3.52
C LEU A 62 5.35 -12.38 -3.32
N GLN A 63 6.40 -12.12 -2.54
CA GLN A 63 7.44 -13.13 -2.33
C GLN A 63 6.88 -14.38 -1.66
N GLN A 64 5.96 -14.22 -0.73
CA GLN A 64 5.33 -15.37 -0.08
C GLN A 64 4.55 -16.22 -1.07
N CYS A 65 4.13 -15.65 -2.17
CA CYS A 65 3.43 -16.36 -3.24
C CYS A 65 4.39 -16.79 -4.36
N GLY A 66 5.67 -16.53 -4.22
CA GLY A 66 6.66 -16.92 -5.22
C GLY A 66 6.87 -15.92 -6.34
N TYR A 67 6.50 -14.67 -6.13
CA TYR A 67 6.58 -13.65 -7.17
C TYR A 67 7.35 -12.42 -6.73
N THR A 68 7.70 -11.59 -7.69
CA THR A 68 8.25 -10.25 -7.49
C THR A 68 7.42 -9.28 -8.32
N PRO A 69 7.66 -7.96 -8.17
CA PRO A 69 6.96 -7.01 -9.03
C PRO A 69 7.15 -7.24 -10.53
N ASP A 70 8.18 -7.96 -10.92
CA ASP A 70 8.40 -8.26 -12.33
C ASP A 70 7.37 -9.24 -12.90
N ALA A 71 6.55 -9.84 -12.05
CA ALA A 71 5.45 -10.68 -12.54
C ALA A 71 4.36 -9.87 -13.23
N PHE A 72 4.27 -8.58 -12.93
CA PHE A 72 3.31 -7.69 -13.60
C PHE A 72 3.77 -7.45 -15.03
N ARG A 73 2.83 -7.08 -15.90
CA ARG A 73 3.13 -6.78 -17.30
C ARG A 73 4.26 -5.77 -17.44
N SER A 74 4.25 -4.76 -16.58
CA SER A 74 5.34 -3.82 -16.45
C SER A 74 5.24 -3.18 -15.07
N ASN A 75 6.31 -2.51 -14.63
CA ASN A 75 6.23 -1.77 -13.39
C ASN A 75 7.05 -0.49 -13.52
N VAL A 76 6.67 0.51 -12.74
CA VAL A 76 7.34 1.79 -12.73
C VAL A 76 7.41 2.27 -11.29
N CYS A 77 8.53 2.91 -10.94
CA CYS A 77 8.77 3.41 -9.60
C CYS A 77 8.51 4.92 -9.57
N ILE A 78 7.59 5.33 -8.71
CA ILE A 78 7.22 6.73 -8.55
C ILE A 78 7.31 7.06 -7.07
N SER A 79 8.10 8.06 -6.70
CA SER A 79 8.28 8.42 -5.30
C SER A 79 7.25 9.41 -4.78
N SER A 80 6.45 9.99 -5.65
CA SER A 80 5.44 10.97 -5.26
C SER A 80 4.07 10.32 -5.24
N PHE A 81 3.45 10.30 -4.05
CA PHE A 81 2.10 9.77 -3.96
C PHE A 81 1.11 10.54 -4.83
N LYS A 82 1.30 11.86 -4.93
CA LYS A 82 0.43 12.67 -5.76
C LYS A 82 0.48 12.22 -7.22
N ILE A 83 1.67 11.90 -7.71
CA ILE A 83 1.81 11.44 -9.08
C ILE A 83 1.24 10.05 -9.25
N ILE A 84 1.45 9.16 -8.27
CA ILE A 84 0.85 7.84 -8.31
C ILE A 84 -0.67 7.96 -8.43
N ARG A 85 -1.26 8.80 -7.60
CA ARG A 85 -2.70 9.01 -7.61
C ARG A 85 -3.18 9.51 -8.96
N ASP A 86 -2.45 10.46 -9.54
CA ASP A 86 -2.82 11.00 -10.85
C ASP A 86 -2.73 9.94 -11.94
N LEU A 87 -1.70 9.11 -11.91
CA LEU A 87 -1.53 8.05 -12.89
C LEU A 87 -2.61 6.99 -12.76
N VAL A 88 -2.92 6.59 -11.54
CA VAL A 88 -3.96 5.59 -11.31
C VAL A 88 -5.31 6.12 -11.79
N ARG A 89 -5.61 7.36 -11.44
CA ARG A 89 -6.86 7.99 -11.85
C ARG A 89 -6.98 8.04 -13.37
N ALA A 90 -5.87 8.26 -14.05
CA ALA A 90 -5.83 8.33 -15.51
C ALA A 90 -5.83 6.96 -16.18
N GLY A 91 -5.89 5.89 -15.41
CA GLY A 91 -5.93 4.54 -15.99
C GLY A 91 -4.58 4.02 -16.44
N GLN A 92 -3.48 4.59 -15.96
CA GLN A 92 -2.14 4.22 -16.40
C GLN A 92 -1.55 3.03 -15.66
N GLY A 93 -2.26 2.50 -14.67
CA GLY A 93 -1.79 1.34 -13.93
C GLY A 93 -2.54 1.18 -12.63
N VAL A 94 -2.12 0.20 -11.86
CA VAL A 94 -2.70 -0.08 -10.54
C VAL A 94 -1.60 0.07 -9.49
N SER A 95 -2.01 0.28 -8.25
CA SER A 95 -1.06 0.40 -7.16
C SER A 95 -1.68 -0.19 -5.90
N PHE A 96 -0.89 -0.25 -4.83
CA PHE A 96 -1.33 -0.82 -3.56
C PHE A 96 -0.94 0.14 -2.44
N LEU A 97 -1.91 0.50 -1.62
CA LEU A 97 -1.73 1.50 -0.57
C LEU A 97 -2.63 1.18 0.61
N TYR A 98 -2.42 1.89 1.71
CA TYR A 98 -3.39 1.88 2.80
C TYR A 98 -4.64 2.65 2.37
N GLU A 99 -5.79 2.10 2.71
CA GLU A 99 -7.07 2.71 2.33
C GLU A 99 -7.18 4.15 2.83
N ALA A 100 -6.66 4.44 4.01
CA ALA A 100 -6.77 5.77 4.59
C ALA A 100 -6.18 6.86 3.69
N VAL A 101 -5.20 6.49 2.87
CA VAL A 101 -4.52 7.46 2.02
C VAL A 101 -5.42 7.95 0.88
N VAL A 102 -6.35 7.11 0.44
CA VAL A 102 -7.16 7.42 -0.75
C VAL A 102 -8.66 7.45 -0.46
N LYS A 103 -9.05 7.48 0.81
CA LYS A 103 -10.47 7.33 1.15
C LYS A 103 -11.34 8.44 0.60
N ASP A 104 -10.78 9.61 0.36
CA ASP A 104 -11.54 10.75 -0.13
C ASP A 104 -11.37 11.00 -1.63
N GLU A 105 -10.79 10.04 -2.35
CA GLU A 105 -10.52 10.20 -3.77
C GLU A 105 -11.67 9.62 -4.58
N ALA A 106 -12.53 10.50 -5.09
CA ALA A 106 -13.75 10.05 -5.77
C ALA A 106 -13.49 9.35 -7.10
N GLN A 107 -12.37 9.61 -7.74
CA GLN A 107 -12.05 9.05 -9.05
C GLN A 107 -11.18 7.82 -8.99
N ILE A 108 -10.88 7.33 -7.79
CA ILE A 108 -10.08 6.14 -7.58
C ILE A 108 -10.98 5.08 -6.97
N ALA A 109 -10.96 3.88 -7.56
CA ALA A 109 -11.68 2.74 -7.05
C ALA A 109 -10.74 1.79 -6.34
N HIS A 110 -11.31 0.94 -5.51
CA HIS A 110 -10.57 -0.06 -4.75
C HIS A 110 -10.86 -1.45 -5.28
N PHE A 111 -9.87 -2.31 -5.20
CA PHE A 111 -10.08 -3.73 -5.45
C PHE A 111 -9.28 -4.51 -4.43
N SER A 112 -9.59 -5.78 -4.30
CA SER A 112 -8.85 -6.68 -3.41
C SER A 112 -8.23 -7.80 -4.22
N CYS A 113 -7.10 -8.27 -3.70
CA CYS A 113 -6.44 -9.48 -4.18
C CYS A 113 -5.95 -10.17 -2.92
N PRO A 114 -6.73 -11.09 -2.35
CA PRO A 114 -6.50 -11.58 -1.00
C PRO A 114 -5.08 -12.00 -0.66
N PRO A 115 -4.32 -12.64 -1.56
CA PRO A 115 -2.93 -12.92 -1.21
C PRO A 115 -2.09 -11.69 -0.94
N LEU A 116 -2.47 -10.54 -1.48
CA LEU A 116 -1.68 -9.32 -1.37
C LEU A 116 -2.32 -8.24 -0.50
N THR A 117 -3.63 -8.25 -0.37
CA THR A 117 -4.36 -7.20 0.32
C THR A 117 -4.98 -7.75 1.60
N GLY A 118 -5.34 -6.84 2.49
CA GLY A 118 -5.96 -7.23 3.75
C GLY A 118 -5.65 -6.20 4.80
N VAL A 119 -5.83 -6.58 6.07
CA VAL A 119 -5.55 -5.68 7.17
C VAL A 119 -4.15 -5.93 7.66
N HIS A 120 -3.34 -4.88 7.69
CA HIS A 120 -1.97 -4.94 8.18
C HIS A 120 -1.82 -4.03 9.38
N GLU A 121 -1.13 -4.52 10.38
CA GLU A 121 -0.86 -3.75 11.58
C GLU A 121 0.41 -2.94 11.36
N LEU A 122 0.30 -1.64 11.56
CA LEU A 122 1.45 -0.77 11.50
C LEU A 122 2.32 -1.00 12.72
N ASN A 123 3.58 -1.31 12.50
CA ASN A 123 4.51 -1.58 13.59
C ASN A 123 5.77 -0.76 13.40
N VAL A 124 5.78 0.44 13.98
CA VAL A 124 6.95 1.32 13.93
C VAL A 124 7.49 1.54 15.33
N ALA A 125 7.44 0.51 16.15
CA ALA A 125 7.89 0.59 17.53
C ALA A 125 9.33 1.04 17.67
N CYS A 126 10.14 0.82 16.65
CA CYS A 126 11.54 1.24 16.67
C CYS A 126 11.71 2.77 16.76
N LEU A 127 10.62 3.50 16.63
CA LEU A 127 10.67 4.95 16.59
C LEU A 127 10.24 5.61 17.88
N LYS A 128 10.14 4.85 18.93
CA LYS A 128 9.55 5.35 20.17
C LYS A 128 10.29 6.54 20.78
N ASN A 129 11.58 6.64 20.53
CA ASN A 129 12.38 7.70 21.14
C ASN A 129 12.54 8.90 20.27
N THR A 130 11.81 8.96 19.18
CA THR A 130 11.95 10.04 18.25
C THR A 130 10.58 10.60 17.93
N ASN A 131 10.49 11.27 16.84
CA ASN A 131 9.25 11.85 16.39
C ASN A 131 8.36 10.76 15.80
N ALA A 132 7.80 9.93 16.68
CA ALA A 132 7.04 8.77 16.24
C ALA A 132 5.84 9.16 15.38
N ALA A 133 5.19 10.26 15.70
CA ALA A 133 4.03 10.69 14.93
C ALA A 133 4.42 11.06 13.51
N ALA A 134 5.49 11.83 13.35
CA ALA A 134 5.93 12.21 12.01
C ALA A 134 6.36 11.00 11.19
N LEU A 135 7.01 10.04 11.85
CA LEU A 135 7.45 8.85 11.14
C LEU A 135 6.28 7.96 10.75
N ALA A 136 5.27 7.90 11.59
CA ALA A 136 4.07 7.14 11.25
C ALA A 136 3.34 7.77 10.06
N HIS A 137 3.30 9.09 10.01
CA HIS A 137 2.72 9.76 8.83
C HIS A 137 3.45 9.40 7.56
N ARG A 138 4.77 9.31 7.63
CA ARG A 138 5.55 8.89 6.46
C ARG A 138 5.24 7.47 6.05
N PHE A 139 5.00 6.60 7.02
CA PHE A 139 4.59 5.23 6.72
C PHE A 139 3.26 5.19 6.00
N LEU A 140 2.36 6.09 6.36
CA LEU A 140 1.04 6.17 5.73
C LEU A 140 1.05 6.99 4.46
N ASP A 141 2.19 7.53 4.06
CA ASP A 141 2.32 8.34 2.85
C ASP A 141 1.48 9.61 2.91
N LEU A 142 1.41 10.20 4.07
CA LEU A 142 0.61 11.40 4.27
C LEU A 142 1.41 12.69 4.14
#